data_f3452e1c2a83a786ca1b9df9b8c058c1
#
_entry.id   f3452e1c2a83a786ca1b9df9b8c058c1
#
_cell.length_a   1.000
_cell.length_b   1.000
_cell.length_c   1.000
_cell.angle_alpha   90.00
_cell.angle_beta   90.00
_cell.angle_gamma   90.00
#
_symmetry.space_group_name_H-M   'P 1'
#
loop_
_entity.id
_entity.type
_entity.pdbx_description
1 polymer ?
#
loop_
_entity_poly.entity_id
_entity_poly.type
_entity_poly.pdbx_seq_one_letter_code
_entity_poly.pdbx_strand_id
1 'polypeptide(L)'
;CGFRNPARARAWFMLARLLLAGLAPLAAWLVLRARHADLPLAYVACAVFLGFGLGWMVPKWMLLRRIARRRECAEAELPLFIDLLRLLQGVGLSVDQSMHVLIQDFRSVMPVLGGELKIAAEQYARGRTREQSLSRLAQGFDNDDLSAICRLIVQVDRHGGAVQDPLARFAERVRERRRLELKARVARLTVKMTGVMVVTLLPALLIITGGSGFVALLRGMSQVMGEG
;
A
#
# COMPACT_ATOMS: atom_id res chain seq x y z
N CYS A 1 -5.32 4.55 11.64
CA CYS A 1 -6.48 3.66 11.73
C CYS A 1 -7.70 4.51 12.00
N GLY A 2 -8.71 4.57 11.09
CA GLY A 2 -9.90 5.42 11.16
C GLY A 2 -10.89 5.15 12.30
N PHE A 3 -10.44 4.59 13.39
CA PHE A 3 -11.28 4.33 14.54
C PHE A 3 -11.42 5.57 15.43
N ARG A 4 -12.65 5.94 15.70
CA ARG A 4 -13.02 7.07 16.58
C ARG A 4 -12.49 6.93 18.02
N ASN A 5 -12.27 5.67 18.48
CA ASN A 5 -11.70 5.34 19.79
C ASN A 5 -10.54 4.34 19.66
N PRO A 6 -9.28 4.80 19.75
CA PRO A 6 -8.10 3.94 19.59
C PRO A 6 -7.99 2.84 20.68
N ALA A 7 -8.48 3.10 21.89
CA ALA A 7 -8.45 2.13 22.98
C ALA A 7 -9.37 0.92 22.72
N ARG A 8 -10.60 1.16 22.25
CA ARG A 8 -11.55 0.08 21.90
C ARG A 8 -11.07 -0.74 20.71
N ALA A 9 -10.47 -0.08 19.69
CA ALA A 9 -9.92 -0.77 18.54
C ALA A 9 -8.76 -1.69 18.92
N ARG A 10 -7.89 -1.26 19.84
CA ARG A 10 -6.81 -2.12 20.38
C ARG A 10 -7.35 -3.31 21.17
N ALA A 11 -8.34 -3.09 22.02
CA ALA A 11 -8.96 -4.16 22.80
C ALA A 11 -9.63 -5.20 21.89
N TRP A 12 -10.40 -4.77 20.89
CA TRP A 12 -11.01 -5.66 19.90
C TRP A 12 -9.98 -6.43 19.07
N PHE A 13 -8.88 -5.78 18.69
CA PHE A 13 -7.79 -6.43 17.98
C PHE A 13 -7.08 -7.48 18.84
N MET A 14 -6.83 -7.17 20.12
CA MET A 14 -6.24 -8.12 21.07
C MET A 14 -7.17 -9.31 21.33
N LEU A 15 -8.46 -9.08 21.52
CA LEU A 15 -9.45 -10.14 21.65
C LEU A 15 -9.54 -11.02 20.40
N ALA A 16 -9.63 -10.43 19.21
CA ALA A 16 -9.67 -11.18 17.96
C ALA A 16 -8.38 -12.01 17.75
N ARG A 17 -7.23 -11.46 18.14
CA ARG A 17 -5.93 -12.15 18.05
C ARG A 17 -5.86 -13.33 19.02
N LEU A 18 -6.32 -13.16 20.28
CA LEU A 18 -6.36 -14.24 21.28
C LEU A 18 -7.34 -15.34 20.87
N LEU A 19 -8.53 -14.96 20.38
CA LEU A 19 -9.52 -15.92 19.91
C LEU A 19 -9.00 -16.72 18.70
N LEU A 20 -8.40 -16.06 17.71
CA LEU A 20 -7.84 -16.75 16.54
C LEU A 20 -6.63 -17.62 16.90
N ALA A 21 -5.76 -17.16 17.79
CA ALA A 21 -4.62 -17.93 18.26
C ALA A 21 -5.01 -19.17 19.07
N GLY A 22 -6.17 -19.15 19.75
CA GLY A 22 -6.71 -20.29 20.48
C GLY A 22 -7.56 -21.22 19.62
N LEU A 23 -8.44 -20.65 18.76
CA LEU A 23 -9.34 -21.42 17.91
C LEU A 23 -8.64 -22.14 16.74
N ALA A 24 -7.59 -21.53 16.15
CA ALA A 24 -6.89 -22.13 15.02
C ALA A 24 -6.18 -23.46 15.37
N PRO A 25 -5.40 -23.57 16.46
CA PRO A 25 -4.82 -24.86 16.87
C PRO A 25 -5.87 -25.87 17.34
N LEU A 26 -6.95 -25.40 18.01
CA LEU A 26 -8.04 -26.28 18.42
C LEU A 26 -8.78 -26.88 17.22
N ALA A 27 -9.06 -26.05 16.21
CA ALA A 27 -9.68 -26.51 14.96
C ALA A 27 -8.75 -27.46 14.20
N ALA A 28 -7.45 -27.16 14.12
CA ALA A 28 -6.47 -28.04 13.50
C ALA A 28 -6.42 -29.42 14.20
N TRP A 29 -6.40 -29.43 15.52
CA TRP A 29 -6.43 -30.66 16.33
C TRP A 29 -7.72 -31.46 16.12
N LEU A 30 -8.89 -30.82 16.15
CA LEU A 30 -10.19 -31.46 15.94
C LEU A 30 -10.31 -32.07 14.54
N VAL A 31 -9.90 -31.34 13.50
CA VAL A 31 -9.96 -31.80 12.10
C VAL A 31 -9.04 -33.00 11.87
N LEU A 32 -7.81 -32.97 12.42
CA LEU A 32 -6.88 -34.08 12.28
C LEU A 32 -7.40 -35.33 13.02
N ARG A 33 -7.92 -35.17 14.22
CA ARG A 33 -8.45 -36.28 15.02
C ARG A 33 -9.70 -36.90 14.40
N ALA A 34 -10.54 -36.08 13.72
CA ALA A 34 -11.74 -36.56 13.05
C ALA A 34 -11.45 -37.31 11.75
N ARG A 35 -10.36 -36.99 11.06
CA ARG A 35 -9.99 -37.60 9.77
C ARG A 35 -9.05 -38.80 9.87
N HIS A 36 -8.17 -38.83 10.85
CA HIS A 36 -7.12 -39.83 11.00
C HIS A 36 -6.83 -40.07 12.49
N ALA A 37 -7.42 -41.16 13.02
CA ALA A 37 -7.27 -41.51 14.44
C ALA A 37 -5.85 -42.01 14.78
N ASP A 38 -5.07 -42.51 13.80
CA ASP A 38 -3.80 -43.22 13.97
C ASP A 38 -2.55 -42.40 13.60
N LEU A 39 -2.66 -41.07 13.49
CA LEU A 39 -1.51 -40.26 13.14
C LEU A 39 -0.49 -40.15 14.30
N PRO A 40 0.83 -40.30 14.03
CA PRO A 40 1.85 -40.12 15.05
C PRO A 40 1.82 -38.72 15.64
N LEU A 41 2.05 -38.66 16.95
CA LEU A 41 1.98 -37.43 17.76
C LEU A 41 2.75 -36.26 17.17
N ALA A 42 3.85 -36.54 16.46
CA ALA A 42 4.67 -35.54 15.78
C ALA A 42 3.91 -34.74 14.72
N TYR A 43 3.05 -35.36 13.90
CA TYR A 43 2.24 -34.65 12.90
C TYR A 43 1.17 -33.77 13.52
N VAL A 44 0.55 -34.24 14.62
CA VAL A 44 -0.44 -33.45 15.37
C VAL A 44 0.22 -32.24 16.00
N ALA A 45 1.38 -32.42 16.62
CA ALA A 45 2.15 -31.30 17.22
C ALA A 45 2.57 -30.28 16.18
N CYS A 46 3.02 -30.72 15.00
CA CYS A 46 3.40 -29.85 13.89
C CYS A 46 2.21 -29.03 13.36
N ALA A 47 1.05 -29.67 13.18
CA ALA A 47 -0.17 -29.00 12.73
C ALA A 47 -0.71 -27.99 13.75
N VAL A 48 -0.67 -28.31 15.04
CA VAL A 48 -1.05 -27.38 16.12
C VAL A 48 -0.10 -26.17 16.15
N PHE A 49 1.21 -26.40 16.02
CA PHE A 49 2.21 -25.33 15.97
C PHE A 49 2.04 -24.42 14.76
N LEU A 50 1.81 -24.99 13.57
CA LEU A 50 1.51 -24.25 12.33
C LEU A 50 0.18 -23.49 12.46
N GLY A 51 -0.86 -24.11 13.02
CA GLY A 51 -2.15 -23.46 13.30
C GLY A 51 -2.01 -22.25 14.24
N PHE A 52 -1.21 -22.38 15.26
CA PHE A 52 -0.91 -21.28 16.19
C PHE A 52 -0.14 -20.14 15.48
N GLY A 53 0.89 -20.45 14.71
CA GLY A 53 1.67 -19.47 13.95
C GLY A 53 0.81 -18.70 12.93
N LEU A 54 -0.02 -19.41 12.18
CA LEU A 54 -0.96 -18.81 11.22
C LEU A 54 -2.03 -17.95 11.92
N GLY A 55 -2.64 -18.47 13.00
CA GLY A 55 -3.64 -17.74 13.78
C GLY A 55 -3.08 -16.44 14.38
N TRP A 56 -1.79 -16.43 14.76
CA TRP A 56 -1.11 -15.24 15.25
C TRP A 56 -0.74 -14.24 14.14
N MET A 57 -0.39 -14.72 12.94
CA MET A 57 0.09 -13.90 11.83
C MET A 57 -1.04 -13.27 10.99
N VAL A 58 -2.15 -13.99 10.79
CA VAL A 58 -3.28 -13.57 9.95
C VAL A 58 -3.86 -12.21 10.36
N PRO A 59 -4.22 -11.94 11.64
CA PRO A 59 -4.82 -10.66 12.00
C PRO A 59 -3.85 -9.48 11.81
N LYS A 60 -2.55 -9.69 12.03
CA LYS A 60 -1.53 -8.68 11.77
C LYS A 60 -1.46 -8.32 10.28
N TRP A 61 -1.47 -9.33 9.42
CA TRP A 61 -1.39 -9.14 7.97
C TRP A 61 -2.64 -8.47 7.39
N MET A 62 -3.84 -8.85 7.87
CA MET A 62 -5.08 -8.17 7.52
C MET A 62 -5.07 -6.69 7.92
N LEU A 63 -4.58 -6.38 9.12
CA LEU A 63 -4.49 -4.99 9.58
C LEU A 63 -3.50 -4.17 8.73
N LEU A 64 -2.32 -4.72 8.47
CA LEU A 64 -1.31 -4.07 7.61
C LEU A 64 -1.85 -3.82 6.20
N ARG A 65 -2.56 -4.79 5.60
CA ARG A 65 -3.20 -4.61 4.29
C ARG A 65 -4.28 -3.51 4.30
N ARG A 66 -5.09 -3.44 5.37
CA ARG A 66 -6.09 -2.37 5.51
C ARG A 66 -5.44 -0.99 5.66
N ILE A 67 -4.34 -0.89 6.41
CA ILE A 67 -3.57 0.35 6.55
C ILE A 67 -2.96 0.75 5.21
N ALA A 68 -2.32 -0.18 4.50
CA ALA A 68 -1.72 0.08 3.19
C ALA A 68 -2.78 0.55 2.19
N ARG A 69 -3.91 -0.15 2.06
CA ARG A 69 -5.03 0.28 1.21
C ARG A 69 -5.53 1.67 1.53
N ARG A 70 -5.66 2.00 2.82
CA ARG A 70 -6.13 3.31 3.24
C ARG A 70 -5.13 4.42 2.90
N ARG A 71 -3.83 4.15 2.98
CA ARG A 71 -2.77 5.06 2.54
C ARG A 71 -2.83 5.27 1.02
N GLU A 72 -2.92 4.22 0.24
CA GLU A 72 -3.08 4.28 -1.22
C GLU A 72 -4.32 5.09 -1.64
N CYS A 73 -5.46 4.90 -0.95
CA CYS A 73 -6.66 5.70 -1.20
C CYS A 73 -6.44 7.18 -0.87
N ALA A 74 -5.83 7.51 0.28
CA ALA A 74 -5.54 8.89 0.64
C ALA A 74 -4.60 9.57 -0.37
N GLU A 75 -3.56 8.86 -0.81
CA GLU A 75 -2.67 9.33 -1.88
C GLU A 75 -3.43 9.53 -3.19
N ALA A 76 -4.38 8.66 -3.51
CA ALA A 76 -5.22 8.79 -4.70
C ALA A 76 -6.15 10.01 -4.64
N GLU A 77 -6.68 10.35 -3.47
CA GLU A 77 -7.56 11.48 -3.25
C GLU A 77 -6.82 12.82 -3.17
N LEU A 78 -5.52 12.81 -2.85
CA LEU A 78 -4.74 14.03 -2.57
C LEU A 78 -4.73 15.07 -3.71
N PRO A 79 -4.53 14.72 -4.99
CA PRO A 79 -4.54 15.73 -6.05
C PRO A 79 -5.91 16.41 -6.19
N LEU A 80 -6.98 15.63 -6.09
CA LEU A 80 -8.33 16.17 -6.14
C LEU A 80 -8.59 17.13 -4.97
N PHE A 81 -8.13 16.76 -3.77
CA PHE A 81 -8.21 17.62 -2.60
C PHE A 81 -7.50 18.96 -2.82
N ILE A 82 -6.29 18.94 -3.38
CA ILE A 82 -5.50 20.14 -3.66
C ILE A 82 -6.19 21.02 -4.70
N ASP A 83 -6.69 20.41 -5.79
CA ASP A 83 -7.36 21.11 -6.88
C ASP A 83 -8.64 21.80 -6.39
N LEU A 84 -9.46 21.10 -5.61
CA LEU A 84 -10.68 21.65 -5.02
C LEU A 84 -10.38 22.77 -4.02
N LEU A 85 -9.37 22.57 -3.16
CA LEU A 85 -8.96 23.58 -2.20
C LEU A 85 -8.50 24.85 -2.92
N ARG A 86 -7.70 24.71 -3.98
CA ARG A 86 -7.26 25.82 -4.83
C ARG A 86 -8.42 26.53 -5.51
N LEU A 87 -9.37 25.76 -6.05
CA LEU A 87 -10.55 26.30 -6.72
C LEU A 87 -11.41 27.15 -5.76
N LEU A 88 -11.70 26.60 -4.58
CA LEU A 88 -12.53 27.27 -3.57
C LEU A 88 -11.87 28.56 -3.06
N GLN A 89 -10.55 28.53 -2.84
CA GLN A 89 -9.81 29.72 -2.46
C GLN A 89 -9.67 30.72 -3.62
N GLY A 90 -9.64 30.24 -4.86
CA GLY A 90 -9.67 31.09 -6.06
C GLY A 90 -10.94 31.91 -6.20
N VAL A 91 -12.06 31.40 -5.71
CA VAL A 91 -13.34 32.13 -5.62
C VAL A 91 -13.40 33.10 -4.42
N GLY A 92 -12.37 33.11 -3.57
CA GLY A 92 -12.28 34.02 -2.40
C GLY A 92 -12.78 33.43 -1.10
N LEU A 93 -13.05 32.13 -1.03
CA LEU A 93 -13.42 31.48 0.22
C LEU A 93 -12.20 31.40 1.16
N SER A 94 -12.43 31.58 2.46
CA SER A 94 -11.41 31.35 3.47
C SER A 94 -11.04 29.86 3.56
N VAL A 95 -9.89 29.54 4.16
CA VAL A 95 -9.47 28.14 4.38
C VAL A 95 -10.53 27.35 5.13
N ASP A 96 -11.16 27.95 6.15
CA ASP A 96 -12.21 27.33 6.94
C ASP A 96 -13.48 27.03 6.14
N GLN A 97 -13.92 28.01 5.37
CA GLN A 97 -15.07 27.82 4.47
C GLN A 97 -14.78 26.76 3.42
N SER A 98 -13.59 26.78 2.82
CA SER A 98 -13.17 25.76 1.85
C SER A 98 -13.16 24.36 2.46
N MET A 99 -12.63 24.21 3.67
CA MET A 99 -12.64 22.94 4.40
C MET A 99 -14.05 22.46 4.69
N HIS A 100 -14.95 23.37 5.04
CA HIS A 100 -16.34 23.05 5.33
C HIS A 100 -17.08 22.53 4.09
N VAL A 101 -16.92 23.19 2.95
CA VAL A 101 -17.46 22.76 1.66
C VAL A 101 -16.89 21.40 1.25
N LEU A 102 -15.58 21.20 1.39
CA LEU A 102 -14.93 19.92 1.08
C LEU A 102 -15.48 18.76 1.93
N ILE A 103 -15.77 19.01 3.20
CA ILE A 103 -16.32 18.00 4.11
C ILE A 103 -17.78 17.70 3.79
N GLN A 104 -18.58 18.69 3.41
CA GLN A 104 -20.02 18.53 3.17
C GLN A 104 -20.30 17.95 1.78
N ASP A 105 -19.73 18.55 0.74
CA ASP A 105 -20.14 18.28 -0.64
C ASP A 105 -19.25 17.22 -1.32
N PHE A 106 -17.97 17.16 -0.97
CA PHE A 106 -17.00 16.29 -1.65
C PHE A 106 -16.59 15.03 -0.87
N ARG A 107 -17.22 14.76 0.27
CA ARG A 107 -16.93 13.58 1.08
C ARG A 107 -17.19 12.25 0.35
N SER A 108 -18.14 12.20 -0.56
CA SER A 108 -18.44 11.01 -1.35
C SER A 108 -17.33 10.67 -2.33
N VAL A 109 -16.64 11.68 -2.86
CA VAL A 109 -15.54 11.53 -3.82
C VAL A 109 -14.19 11.33 -3.13
N MET A 110 -14.06 11.85 -1.90
CA MET A 110 -12.85 11.72 -1.07
C MET A 110 -13.19 11.11 0.30
N PRO A 111 -13.58 9.83 0.35
CA PRO A 111 -14.08 9.22 1.59
C PRO A 111 -13.01 9.14 2.68
N VAL A 112 -11.73 8.96 2.34
CA VAL A 112 -10.63 8.84 3.30
C VAL A 112 -10.20 10.22 3.80
N LEU A 113 -9.82 11.13 2.91
CA LEU A 113 -9.40 12.48 3.29
C LEU A 113 -10.56 13.29 3.85
N GLY A 114 -11.74 13.26 3.23
CA GLY A 114 -12.93 13.94 3.75
C GLY A 114 -13.34 13.45 5.15
N GLY A 115 -13.16 12.16 5.42
CA GLY A 115 -13.39 11.61 6.76
C GLY A 115 -12.39 12.12 7.82
N GLU A 116 -11.12 12.23 7.48
CA GLU A 116 -10.09 12.77 8.38
C GLU A 116 -10.20 14.30 8.53
N LEU A 117 -10.54 15.02 7.46
CA LEU A 117 -10.81 16.46 7.51
C LEU A 117 -11.98 16.77 8.44
N LYS A 118 -13.06 15.96 8.41
CA LYS A 118 -14.18 16.10 9.34
C LYS A 118 -13.72 15.98 10.80
N ILE A 119 -12.86 14.98 11.09
CA ILE A 119 -12.32 14.81 12.44
C ILE A 119 -11.45 16.01 12.83
N ALA A 120 -10.65 16.55 11.91
CA ALA A 120 -9.84 17.74 12.14
C ALA A 120 -10.72 18.97 12.41
N ALA A 121 -11.77 19.19 11.64
CA ALA A 121 -12.73 20.28 11.84
C ALA A 121 -13.45 20.16 13.19
N GLU A 122 -13.90 18.96 13.57
CA GLU A 122 -14.50 18.71 14.90
C GLU A 122 -13.51 19.00 16.05
N GLN A 123 -12.22 18.73 15.88
CA GLN A 123 -11.20 19.02 16.87
C GLN A 123 -10.93 20.52 16.98
N TYR A 124 -10.88 21.21 15.85
CA TYR A 124 -10.74 22.65 15.80
C TYR A 124 -11.93 23.36 16.46
N ALA A 125 -13.15 22.92 16.16
CA ALA A 125 -14.37 23.44 16.79
C ALA A 125 -14.42 23.23 18.32
N ARG A 126 -13.66 22.25 18.84
CA ARG A 126 -13.49 22.02 20.29
C ARG A 126 -12.36 22.84 20.92
N GLY A 127 -11.81 23.82 20.22
CA GLY A 127 -10.79 24.74 20.72
C GLY A 127 -9.33 24.24 20.60
N ARG A 128 -9.07 23.17 19.80
CA ARG A 128 -7.70 22.81 19.45
C ARG A 128 -7.13 23.77 18.41
N THR A 129 -5.80 23.94 18.43
CA THR A 129 -5.14 24.71 17.37
C THR A 129 -5.27 24.02 16.02
N ARG A 130 -5.18 24.76 14.92
CA ARG A 130 -5.20 24.23 13.56
C ARG A 130 -4.12 23.17 13.34
N GLU A 131 -2.93 23.46 13.83
CA GLU A 131 -1.80 22.54 13.77
C GLU A 131 -2.07 21.22 14.48
N GLN A 132 -2.62 21.27 15.70
CA GLN A 132 -3.00 20.06 16.45
C GLN A 132 -4.13 19.28 15.78
N SER A 133 -5.08 19.98 15.17
CA SER A 133 -6.22 19.35 14.50
C SER A 133 -5.79 18.63 13.22
N LEU A 134 -4.85 19.19 12.46
CA LEU A 134 -4.32 18.59 11.23
C LEU A 134 -3.15 17.63 11.46
N SER A 135 -2.58 17.59 12.68
CA SER A 135 -1.42 16.72 12.99
C SER A 135 -1.69 15.25 12.71
N ARG A 136 -2.92 14.79 12.98
CA ARG A 136 -3.35 13.43 12.71
C ARG A 136 -3.37 13.13 11.20
N LEU A 137 -3.81 14.07 10.36
CA LEU A 137 -3.80 13.96 8.92
C LEU A 137 -2.38 13.96 8.39
N ALA A 138 -1.54 14.88 8.88
CA ALA A 138 -0.14 15.02 8.47
C ALA A 138 0.72 13.79 8.79
N GLN A 139 0.52 13.17 9.96
CA GLN A 139 1.38 12.07 10.44
C GLN A 139 0.76 10.68 10.24
N GLY A 140 -0.55 10.59 10.02
CA GLY A 140 -1.28 9.32 10.00
C GLY A 140 -1.07 8.48 8.75
N PHE A 141 -0.71 9.10 7.63
CA PHE A 141 -0.63 8.45 6.32
C PHE A 141 0.79 8.19 5.84
N ASP A 142 1.82 8.70 6.56
CA ASP A 142 3.24 8.52 6.19
C ASP A 142 3.51 9.00 4.74
N ASN A 143 2.95 10.15 4.40
CA ASN A 143 3.02 10.77 3.08
C ASN A 143 3.53 12.21 3.23
N ASP A 144 4.67 12.48 2.60
CA ASP A 144 5.36 13.78 2.68
C ASP A 144 4.54 14.90 2.05
N ASP A 145 3.84 14.61 0.94
CA ASP A 145 3.04 15.59 0.23
C ASP A 145 1.82 16.01 1.06
N LEU A 146 1.17 15.04 1.74
CA LEU A 146 0.06 15.32 2.65
C LEU A 146 0.53 16.13 3.87
N SER A 147 1.70 15.80 4.42
CA SER A 147 2.31 16.56 5.51
C SER A 147 2.66 17.99 5.09
N ALA A 148 3.18 18.17 3.87
CA ALA A 148 3.54 19.48 3.34
C ALA A 148 2.30 20.37 3.13
N ILE A 149 1.20 19.81 2.63
CA ILE A 149 -0.04 20.56 2.43
C ILE A 149 -0.69 20.95 3.78
N CYS A 150 -0.65 20.07 4.77
CA CYS A 150 -1.11 20.40 6.11
C CYS A 150 -0.30 21.56 6.72
N ARG A 151 1.02 21.57 6.53
CA ARG A 151 1.87 22.71 6.95
C ARG A 151 1.54 23.99 6.22
N LEU A 152 1.31 23.93 4.90
CA LEU A 152 0.87 25.08 4.11
C LEU A 152 -0.45 25.66 4.63
N ILE A 153 -1.44 24.82 4.90
CA ILE A 153 -2.74 25.24 5.44
C ILE A 153 -2.56 25.97 6.78
N VAL A 154 -1.73 25.44 7.67
CA VAL A 154 -1.43 26.08 8.98
C VAL A 154 -0.70 27.42 8.79
N GLN A 155 0.26 27.47 7.86
CA GLN A 155 1.02 28.70 7.58
C GLN A 155 0.13 29.82 7.06
N VAL A 156 -0.79 29.48 6.17
CA VAL A 156 -1.74 30.44 5.58
C VAL A 156 -2.72 30.97 6.62
N ASP A 157 -3.22 30.12 7.48
CA ASP A 157 -4.10 30.49 8.57
C ASP A 157 -3.43 31.53 9.52
N ARG A 158 -2.12 31.40 9.74
CA ARG A 158 -1.35 32.31 10.60
C ARG A 158 -0.99 33.65 9.94
N HIS A 159 -0.71 33.69 8.66
CA HIS A 159 -0.10 34.84 7.99
C HIS A 159 -0.99 35.55 6.98
N GLY A 160 -2.18 35.01 6.68
CA GLY A 160 -3.18 35.68 5.83
C GLY A 160 -2.67 36.03 4.42
N GLY A 161 -1.89 35.16 3.78
CA GLY A 161 -1.28 35.43 2.48
C GLY A 161 -2.04 34.84 1.31
N ALA A 162 -1.71 35.29 0.09
CA ALA A 162 -2.21 34.70 -1.14
C ALA A 162 -1.75 33.24 -1.29
N VAL A 163 -2.66 32.31 -1.02
CA VAL A 163 -2.43 30.87 -0.96
C VAL A 163 -2.34 30.24 -2.35
N GLN A 164 -2.86 30.93 -3.36
CA GLN A 164 -3.04 30.39 -4.70
C GLN A 164 -1.72 29.95 -5.33
N ASP A 165 -0.66 30.76 -5.23
CA ASP A 165 0.63 30.44 -5.88
C ASP A 165 1.35 29.25 -5.24
N PRO A 166 1.49 29.14 -3.89
CA PRO A 166 2.08 27.96 -3.27
C PRO A 166 1.29 26.68 -3.56
N LEU A 167 -0.05 26.74 -3.51
CA LEU A 167 -0.92 25.61 -3.82
C LEU A 167 -0.82 25.18 -5.29
N ALA A 168 -0.74 26.14 -6.23
CA ALA A 168 -0.58 25.85 -7.64
C ALA A 168 0.71 25.09 -7.93
N ARG A 169 1.83 25.58 -7.41
CA ARG A 169 3.14 24.93 -7.53
C ARG A 169 3.18 23.55 -6.88
N PHE A 170 2.46 23.40 -5.79
CA PHE A 170 2.36 22.12 -5.08
C PHE A 170 1.51 21.11 -5.87
N ALA A 171 0.37 21.52 -6.41
CA ALA A 171 -0.49 20.69 -7.25
C ALA A 171 0.27 20.17 -8.48
N GLU A 172 1.03 21.04 -9.17
CA GLU A 172 1.84 20.65 -10.32
C GLU A 172 2.91 19.62 -9.95
N ARG A 173 3.60 19.81 -8.82
CA ARG A 173 4.61 18.87 -8.32
C ARG A 173 4.00 17.50 -8.01
N VAL A 174 2.84 17.43 -7.37
CA VAL A 174 2.15 16.17 -7.06
C VAL A 174 1.71 15.45 -8.34
N ARG A 175 1.20 16.19 -9.33
CA ARG A 175 0.82 15.63 -10.64
C ARG A 175 2.02 15.09 -11.39
N GLU A 176 3.14 15.84 -11.44
CA GLU A 176 4.36 15.38 -12.12
C GLU A 176 4.95 14.15 -11.46
N ARG A 177 4.98 14.10 -10.13
CA ARG A 177 5.42 12.92 -9.37
C ARG A 177 4.60 11.68 -9.74
N ARG A 178 3.27 11.79 -9.80
CA ARG A 178 2.40 10.70 -10.25
C ARG A 178 2.64 10.27 -11.67
N ARG A 179 2.83 11.23 -12.57
CA ARG A 179 3.16 10.94 -13.96
C ARG A 179 4.46 10.15 -14.08
N LEU A 180 5.47 10.53 -13.30
CA LEU A 180 6.75 9.82 -13.25
C LEU A 180 6.60 8.41 -12.64
N GLU A 181 5.80 8.23 -11.60
CA GLU A 181 5.53 6.91 -11.02
C GLU A 181 4.82 5.97 -11.99
N LEU A 182 3.84 6.47 -12.74
CA LEU A 182 3.16 5.70 -13.78
C LEU A 182 4.13 5.30 -14.90
N LYS A 183 4.98 6.23 -15.38
CA LYS A 183 6.03 5.94 -16.35
C LYS A 183 7.01 4.88 -15.82
N ALA A 184 7.42 4.98 -14.56
CA ALA A 184 8.30 4.00 -13.93
C ALA A 184 7.66 2.61 -13.82
N ARG A 185 6.35 2.52 -13.59
CA ARG A 185 5.62 1.23 -13.59
C ARG A 185 5.63 0.61 -14.99
N VAL A 186 5.35 1.38 -16.03
CA VAL A 186 5.39 0.92 -17.42
C VAL A 186 6.81 0.47 -17.79
N ALA A 187 7.83 1.25 -17.47
CA ALA A 187 9.23 0.90 -17.73
C ALA A 187 9.65 -0.42 -17.06
N ARG A 188 9.21 -0.67 -15.83
CA ARG A 188 9.48 -1.96 -15.14
C ARG A 188 8.82 -3.14 -15.84
N LEU A 189 7.64 -2.97 -16.43
CA LEU A 189 6.99 -4.02 -17.21
C LEU A 189 7.79 -4.32 -18.47
N THR A 190 8.25 -3.30 -19.18
CA THR A 190 9.10 -3.46 -20.37
C THR A 190 10.39 -4.21 -20.06
N VAL A 191 11.08 -3.86 -18.97
CA VAL A 191 12.30 -4.58 -18.51
C VAL A 191 11.99 -6.04 -18.20
N LYS A 192 10.86 -6.34 -17.55
CA LYS A 192 10.46 -7.74 -17.30
C LYS A 192 10.20 -8.51 -18.59
N MET A 193 9.51 -7.90 -19.55
CA MET A 193 9.25 -8.55 -20.85
C MET A 193 10.56 -8.84 -21.60
N THR A 194 11.47 -7.87 -21.66
CA THR A 194 12.80 -8.04 -22.27
C THR A 194 13.59 -9.13 -21.53
N GLY A 195 13.56 -9.15 -20.19
CA GLY A 195 14.22 -10.16 -19.38
C GLY A 195 13.72 -11.59 -19.70
N VAL A 196 12.41 -11.77 -19.83
CA VAL A 196 11.82 -13.06 -20.21
C VAL A 196 12.27 -13.47 -21.62
N MET A 197 12.27 -12.54 -22.58
CA MET A 197 12.76 -12.82 -23.94
C MET A 197 14.24 -13.26 -23.95
N VAL A 198 15.10 -12.59 -23.21
CA VAL A 198 16.52 -12.95 -23.12
C VAL A 198 16.70 -14.33 -22.48
N VAL A 199 16.01 -14.60 -21.37
CA VAL A 199 16.11 -15.90 -20.66
C VAL A 199 15.58 -17.07 -21.51
N THR A 200 14.64 -16.85 -22.43
CA THR A 200 14.11 -17.88 -23.30
C THR A 200 14.93 -18.04 -24.59
N LEU A 201 15.34 -16.93 -25.22
CA LEU A 201 16.08 -16.98 -26.48
C LEU A 201 17.55 -17.44 -26.32
N LEU A 202 18.20 -17.03 -25.22
CA LEU A 202 19.62 -17.33 -25.00
C LEU A 202 19.89 -18.86 -24.88
N PRO A 203 19.13 -19.64 -24.07
CA PRO A 203 19.32 -21.09 -24.05
C PRO A 203 18.94 -21.76 -25.38
N ALA A 204 17.89 -21.27 -26.06
CA ALA A 204 17.51 -21.79 -27.35
C ALA A 204 18.65 -21.64 -28.40
N LEU A 205 19.25 -20.44 -28.42
CA LEU A 205 20.39 -20.17 -29.30
C LEU A 205 21.62 -21.06 -28.98
N LEU A 206 21.91 -21.25 -27.68
CA LEU A 206 23.01 -22.13 -27.22
C LEU A 206 22.78 -23.59 -27.62
N ILE A 207 21.56 -24.09 -27.54
CA ILE A 207 21.20 -25.46 -27.95
C ILE A 207 21.37 -25.62 -29.47
N ILE A 208 20.90 -24.65 -30.25
CA ILE A 208 20.99 -24.73 -31.72
C ILE A 208 22.45 -24.65 -32.18
N THR A 209 23.22 -23.67 -31.70
CA THR A 209 24.62 -23.47 -32.12
C THR A 209 25.56 -24.52 -31.50
N GLY A 210 25.41 -24.84 -30.23
CA GLY A 210 26.21 -25.87 -29.54
C GLY A 210 25.88 -27.28 -30.00
N GLY A 211 24.62 -27.56 -30.23
CA GLY A 211 24.16 -28.87 -30.73
C GLY A 211 24.71 -29.23 -32.11
N SER A 212 24.70 -28.28 -33.05
CA SER A 212 25.27 -28.49 -34.38
C SER A 212 26.79 -28.66 -34.35
N GLY A 213 27.49 -27.91 -33.51
CA GLY A 213 28.94 -28.02 -33.31
C GLY A 213 29.34 -29.36 -32.69
N PHE A 214 28.57 -29.83 -31.69
CA PHE A 214 28.83 -31.13 -31.05
C PHE A 214 28.61 -32.32 -31.99
N VAL A 215 27.57 -32.30 -32.81
CA VAL A 215 27.33 -33.32 -33.85
C VAL A 215 28.42 -33.33 -34.91
N ALA A 216 28.93 -32.15 -35.33
CA ALA A 216 30.03 -32.08 -36.28
C ALA A 216 31.35 -32.65 -35.69
N LEU A 217 31.62 -32.43 -34.41
CA LEU A 217 32.76 -32.95 -33.71
C LEU A 217 32.71 -34.47 -33.59
N LEU A 218 31.56 -35.05 -33.22
CA LEU A 218 31.35 -36.49 -33.15
C LEU A 218 31.51 -37.18 -34.52
N ARG A 219 31.04 -36.57 -35.60
CA ARG A 219 31.20 -37.08 -36.96
C ARG A 219 32.67 -37.06 -37.41
N GLY A 220 33.37 -35.95 -37.09
CA GLY A 220 34.79 -35.86 -37.38
C GLY A 220 35.61 -36.91 -36.66
N MET A 221 35.33 -37.17 -35.39
CA MET A 221 36.02 -38.23 -34.62
C MET A 221 35.75 -39.63 -35.12
N SER A 222 34.50 -39.93 -35.59
CA SER A 222 34.15 -41.23 -36.14
C SER A 222 34.81 -41.51 -37.48
N GLN A 223 35.12 -40.49 -38.31
CA GLN A 223 35.88 -40.63 -39.53
C GLN A 223 37.35 -40.94 -39.28
N VAL A 224 37.94 -40.30 -38.32
CA VAL A 224 39.37 -40.51 -37.98
C VAL A 224 39.59 -41.92 -37.36
N MET A 225 38.66 -42.47 -36.63
CA MET A 225 38.73 -43.81 -36.03
C MET A 225 38.32 -44.97 -37.00
N GLY A 226 37.72 -44.65 -38.14
CA GLY A 226 37.32 -45.61 -39.14
C GLY A 226 38.34 -45.88 -40.25
N GLU A 227 39.43 -45.09 -40.33
CA GLU A 227 40.52 -45.21 -41.30
C GLU A 227 41.81 -45.82 -40.70
N GLY A 228 41.77 -46.36 -39.49
CA GLY A 228 42.83 -47.15 -38.86
C GLY A 228 42.41 -48.62 -38.74
#